data_91ded79d4aaba2538461dd1a2fa67820
#
_entry.id   91ded79d4aaba2538461dd1a2fa67820
#
_cell.length_a   1.000
_cell.length_b   1.000
_cell.length_c   1.000
_cell.angle_alpha   90.00
_cell.angle_beta   90.00
_cell.angle_gamma   90.00
#
_symmetry.space_group_name_H-M   'P 1'
#
loop_
_entity.id
_entity.type
_entity.pdbx_description
1 polymer ?
#
loop_
_entity_poly.entity_id
_entity_poly.type
_entity_poly.pdbx_seq_one_letter_code
_entity_poly.pdbx_strand_id
1 'polypeptide(L)'
;LVSDGGRPKIGYNREHLIADIENFLGYGNSNDAVLIGAGKLGRALLGYSGFAEYGLNIVAAFDANDTLIGTTKGGKPIMQLSRLGEVCQRCKIKIGIITVPAEYAQGVCDLLIENGILAIWNFAPKHLNVPDGILVQNENMAASLALLCKHLNERMQGQEG
;
A
#
# COMPACT_ATOMS: atom_id res chain seq x y z
N LEU A 1 -17.80 -2.57 -5.47
CA LEU A 1 -17.31 -1.24 -5.15
C LEU A 1 -17.13 -1.05 -3.65
N VAL A 2 -15.97 -0.60 -3.29
CA VAL A 2 -15.67 -0.24 -1.94
C VAL A 2 -16.37 1.08 -1.68
N SER A 3 -17.39 1.02 -1.06
CA SER A 3 -18.39 1.90 -0.51
C SER A 3 -18.44 3.37 -0.94
N ASP A 4 -19.61 3.91 -0.77
CA ASP A 4 -19.89 5.34 -0.89
C ASP A 4 -19.14 6.19 0.14
N GLY A 5 -18.62 5.58 1.19
CA GLY A 5 -17.79 6.24 2.17
C GLY A 5 -16.41 6.60 1.66
N GLY A 6 -16.06 6.16 0.46
CA GLY A 6 -14.74 6.39 -0.13
C GLY A 6 -14.45 7.79 -0.62
N ARG A 7 -15.10 8.80 -0.06
CA ARG A 7 -14.80 10.18 -0.36
C ARG A 7 -13.71 10.69 0.58
N PRO A 8 -12.44 10.70 0.15
CA PRO A 8 -11.33 10.99 1.05
C PRO A 8 -11.36 12.39 1.63
N LYS A 9 -12.07 13.32 1.00
CA LYS A 9 -12.12 14.72 1.42
C LYS A 9 -12.98 15.00 2.63
N ILE A 10 -13.86 14.06 3.00
CA ILE A 10 -14.93 14.35 3.94
C ILE A 10 -14.80 13.50 5.19
N GLY A 11 -13.57 13.32 5.65
CA GLY A 11 -13.36 12.61 6.89
C GLY A 11 -13.73 11.15 6.84
N TYR A 12 -13.53 10.50 5.71
CA TYR A 12 -13.62 9.06 5.64
C TYR A 12 -12.58 8.50 6.59
N ASN A 13 -13.00 7.99 7.72
CA ASN A 13 -12.06 7.56 8.71
C ASN A 13 -11.46 6.19 8.36
N ARG A 14 -10.31 5.94 8.94
CA ARG A 14 -9.56 4.71 8.73
C ARG A 14 -10.39 3.45 9.02
N GLU A 15 -11.20 3.50 10.05
CA GLU A 15 -12.00 2.35 10.47
C GLU A 15 -13.06 1.99 9.43
N HIS A 16 -13.69 2.99 8.82
CA HIS A 16 -14.66 2.76 7.74
C HIS A 16 -13.98 2.18 6.52
N LEU A 17 -12.80 2.67 6.15
CA LEU A 17 -12.05 2.13 5.02
C LEU A 17 -11.68 0.66 5.26
N ILE A 18 -11.17 0.35 6.44
CA ILE A 18 -10.80 -1.03 6.79
C ILE A 18 -12.03 -1.94 6.75
N ALA A 19 -13.14 -1.50 7.34
CA ALA A 19 -14.38 -2.28 7.34
C ALA A 19 -14.90 -2.54 5.93
N ASP A 20 -14.83 -1.53 5.05
CA ASP A 20 -15.25 -1.68 3.68
C ASP A 20 -14.38 -2.65 2.90
N ILE A 21 -13.06 -2.59 3.10
CA ILE A 21 -12.13 -3.53 2.48
C ILE A 21 -12.38 -4.94 2.99
N GLU A 22 -12.56 -5.11 4.31
CA GLU A 22 -12.85 -6.40 4.90
C GLU A 22 -14.14 -7.00 4.35
N ASN A 23 -15.20 -6.18 4.22
CA ASN A 23 -16.44 -6.63 3.63
C ASN A 23 -16.27 -7.05 2.18
N PHE A 24 -15.51 -6.30 1.43
CA PHE A 24 -15.22 -6.62 0.04
C PHE A 24 -14.45 -7.95 -0.07
N LEU A 25 -13.41 -8.10 0.74
CA LEU A 25 -12.59 -9.32 0.78
C LEU A 25 -13.38 -10.51 1.35
N GLY A 26 -14.28 -10.25 2.31
CA GLY A 26 -15.03 -11.28 3.02
C GLY A 26 -16.06 -12.04 2.18
N TYR A 27 -16.31 -11.60 0.94
CA TYR A 27 -17.20 -12.31 0.04
C TYR A 27 -16.55 -13.52 -0.65
N GLY A 28 -15.47 -14.01 -0.08
CA GLY A 28 -14.80 -15.22 -0.57
C GLY A 28 -13.93 -15.01 -1.79
N ASN A 29 -13.81 -13.77 -2.26
CA ASN A 29 -12.94 -13.43 -3.37
C ASN A 29 -11.57 -13.03 -2.86
N SER A 30 -10.53 -13.71 -3.30
CA SER A 30 -9.19 -13.19 -3.07
C SER A 30 -8.97 -12.02 -4.02
N ASN A 31 -8.39 -10.94 -3.50
CA ASN A 31 -8.03 -9.78 -4.29
C ASN A 31 -6.54 -9.77 -4.55
N ASP A 32 -6.19 -9.65 -5.81
CA ASP A 32 -4.81 -9.57 -6.23
C ASP A 32 -4.33 -8.12 -6.15
N ALA A 33 -3.11 -7.96 -5.68
CA ALA A 33 -2.47 -6.67 -5.57
C ALA A 33 -1.08 -6.70 -6.20
N VAL A 34 -0.62 -5.54 -6.64
CA VAL A 34 0.76 -5.33 -7.05
C VAL A 34 1.46 -4.43 -6.06
N LEU A 35 2.75 -4.60 -5.90
CA LEU A 35 3.57 -3.82 -4.98
C LEU A 35 4.68 -3.12 -5.76
N ILE A 36 4.85 -1.84 -5.54
CA ILE A 36 5.87 -1.05 -6.23
C ILE A 36 6.96 -0.67 -5.23
N GLY A 37 8.17 -1.11 -5.50
CA GLY A 37 9.32 -0.90 -4.64
C GLY A 37 9.79 -2.21 -4.00
N ALA A 38 10.92 -2.75 -4.46
CA ALA A 38 11.43 -4.03 -4.00
C ALA A 38 12.62 -3.87 -3.04
N GLY A 39 12.64 -2.77 -2.29
CA GLY A 39 13.57 -2.59 -1.20
C GLY A 39 13.25 -3.50 -0.01
N LYS A 40 13.84 -3.23 1.14
CA LYS A 40 13.66 -4.08 2.31
C LYS A 40 12.20 -4.20 2.74
N LEU A 41 11.49 -3.07 2.83
CA LEU A 41 10.09 -3.08 3.23
C LEU A 41 9.22 -3.79 2.19
N GLY A 42 9.41 -3.46 0.91
CA GLY A 42 8.63 -4.08 -0.16
C GLY A 42 8.78 -5.59 -0.18
N ARG A 43 10.01 -6.08 -0.05
CA ARG A 43 10.27 -7.53 -0.02
C ARG A 43 9.69 -8.19 1.23
N ALA A 44 9.74 -7.51 2.37
CA ALA A 44 9.13 -8.02 3.60
C ALA A 44 7.62 -8.16 3.45
N LEU A 45 6.95 -7.17 2.88
CA LEU A 45 5.51 -7.25 2.62
C LEU A 45 5.18 -8.32 1.59
N LEU A 46 5.98 -8.42 0.53
CA LEU A 46 5.79 -9.43 -0.50
C LEU A 46 5.84 -10.84 0.06
N GLY A 47 6.70 -11.08 1.03
CA GLY A 47 6.87 -12.38 1.66
C GLY A 47 5.95 -12.65 2.85
N TYR A 48 5.15 -11.68 3.26
CA TYR A 48 4.31 -11.84 4.43
C TYR A 48 3.07 -12.68 4.10
N SER A 49 2.93 -13.83 4.73
CA SER A 49 1.83 -14.76 4.46
C SER A 49 0.51 -14.36 5.11
N GLY A 50 0.54 -13.47 6.11
CA GLY A 50 -0.66 -13.09 6.86
C GLY A 50 -1.73 -12.37 6.04
N PHE A 51 -1.36 -11.76 4.93
CA PHE A 51 -2.33 -11.07 4.08
C PHE A 51 -3.34 -12.02 3.45
N ALA A 52 -2.95 -13.27 3.22
CA ALA A 52 -3.84 -14.27 2.64
C ALA A 52 -5.05 -14.54 3.52
N GLU A 53 -4.91 -14.38 4.85
CA GLU A 53 -6.02 -14.55 5.80
C GLU A 53 -7.13 -13.52 5.58
N TYR A 54 -6.77 -12.37 5.00
CA TYR A 54 -7.71 -11.30 4.68
C TYR A 54 -8.11 -11.32 3.20
N GLY A 55 -7.74 -12.38 2.48
CA GLY A 55 -8.06 -12.50 1.07
C GLY A 55 -7.21 -11.65 0.15
N LEU A 56 -6.09 -11.09 0.64
CA LEU A 56 -5.17 -10.29 -0.18
C LEU A 56 -4.01 -11.15 -0.66
N ASN A 57 -3.80 -11.14 -1.97
CA ASN A 57 -2.69 -11.83 -2.59
C ASN A 57 -1.84 -10.83 -3.37
N ILE A 58 -0.60 -10.61 -2.93
CA ILE A 58 0.35 -9.78 -3.67
C ILE A 58 0.96 -10.67 -4.75
N VAL A 59 0.61 -10.42 -6.01
CA VAL A 59 1.02 -11.30 -7.12
C VAL A 59 2.46 -11.07 -7.54
N ALA A 60 2.95 -9.84 -7.44
CA ALA A 60 4.29 -9.47 -7.86
C ALA A 60 4.69 -8.13 -7.27
N ALA A 61 5.98 -7.92 -7.13
CA ALA A 61 6.55 -6.61 -6.88
C ALA A 61 7.19 -6.09 -8.17
N PHE A 62 7.32 -4.77 -8.27
CA PHE A 62 7.89 -4.10 -9.42
C PHE A 62 8.93 -3.08 -8.95
N ASP A 63 10.02 -2.98 -9.68
CA ASP A 63 11.07 -2.02 -9.39
C ASP A 63 11.76 -1.58 -10.67
N ALA A 64 12.21 -0.33 -10.69
CA ALA A 64 13.00 0.19 -11.80
C ALA A 64 14.47 -0.25 -11.72
N ASN A 65 14.92 -0.73 -10.57
CA ASN A 65 16.29 -1.17 -10.35
C ASN A 65 16.47 -2.62 -10.81
N ASP A 66 17.20 -2.80 -11.89
CA ASP A 66 17.42 -4.11 -12.51
C ASP A 66 18.09 -5.12 -11.57
N THR A 67 18.88 -4.66 -10.62
CA THR A 67 19.57 -5.56 -9.70
C THR A 67 18.64 -6.27 -8.74
N LEU A 68 17.41 -5.76 -8.58
CA LEU A 68 16.41 -6.34 -7.69
C LEU A 68 15.46 -7.32 -8.39
N ILE A 69 15.54 -7.39 -9.71
CA ILE A 69 14.64 -8.24 -10.51
C ILE A 69 14.98 -9.72 -10.29
N GLY A 70 13.96 -10.53 -10.11
CA GLY A 70 14.14 -11.96 -9.88
C GLY A 70 12.95 -12.58 -9.19
N THR A 71 13.20 -13.64 -8.44
CA THR A 71 12.17 -14.34 -7.69
C THR A 71 12.58 -14.38 -6.21
N THR A 72 11.63 -14.05 -5.34
CA THR A 72 11.87 -14.12 -3.90
C THR A 72 11.87 -15.56 -3.40
N LYS A 73 12.35 -15.77 -2.15
CA LYS A 73 12.35 -17.08 -1.52
C LYS A 73 10.96 -17.72 -1.43
N GLY A 74 9.91 -16.88 -1.37
CA GLY A 74 8.53 -17.34 -1.36
C GLY A 74 7.95 -17.64 -2.74
N GLY A 75 8.75 -17.54 -3.79
CA GLY A 75 8.32 -17.84 -5.16
C GLY A 75 7.64 -16.68 -5.89
N LYS A 76 7.49 -15.53 -5.25
CA LYS A 76 6.85 -14.38 -5.89
C LYS A 76 7.87 -13.57 -6.69
N PRO A 77 7.50 -13.12 -7.90
CA PRO A 77 8.44 -12.42 -8.76
C PRO A 77 8.60 -10.96 -8.39
N ILE A 78 9.81 -10.45 -8.64
CA ILE A 78 10.10 -9.02 -8.70
C ILE A 78 10.38 -8.73 -10.17
N MET A 79 9.58 -7.85 -10.76
CA MET A 79 9.58 -7.60 -12.19
C MET A 79 10.01 -6.17 -12.50
N GLN A 80 10.41 -5.94 -13.72
CA GLN A 80 10.64 -4.59 -14.21
C GLN A 80 9.38 -3.75 -14.13
N LEU A 81 9.52 -2.50 -13.71
CA LEU A 81 8.40 -1.57 -13.60
C LEU A 81 7.68 -1.39 -14.93
N SER A 82 8.41 -1.49 -16.05
CA SER A 82 7.82 -1.40 -17.39
C SER A 82 6.77 -2.48 -17.67
N ARG A 83 6.76 -3.56 -16.90
CA ARG A 83 5.78 -4.65 -17.06
C ARG A 83 4.51 -4.48 -16.23
N LEU A 84 4.44 -3.42 -15.44
CA LEU A 84 3.31 -3.18 -14.55
C LEU A 84 1.98 -3.14 -15.30
N GLY A 85 1.92 -2.39 -16.40
CA GLY A 85 0.69 -2.25 -17.19
C GLY A 85 0.16 -3.58 -17.70
N GLU A 86 1.05 -4.42 -18.21
CA GLU A 86 0.68 -5.74 -18.70
C GLU A 86 0.08 -6.62 -17.60
N VAL A 87 0.72 -6.64 -16.45
CA VAL A 87 0.25 -7.46 -15.31
C VAL A 87 -1.09 -6.93 -14.79
N CYS A 88 -1.21 -5.62 -14.60
CA CYS A 88 -2.46 -5.03 -14.12
C CYS A 88 -3.62 -5.33 -15.06
N GLN A 89 -3.37 -5.27 -16.36
CA GLN A 89 -4.41 -5.51 -17.35
C GLN A 89 -4.81 -6.99 -17.41
N ARG A 90 -3.84 -7.90 -17.46
CA ARG A 90 -4.10 -9.34 -17.53
C ARG A 90 -4.78 -9.88 -16.30
N CYS A 91 -4.32 -9.45 -15.12
CA CYS A 91 -4.81 -9.98 -13.86
C CYS A 91 -5.95 -9.13 -13.29
N LYS A 92 -6.32 -8.06 -13.96
CA LYS A 92 -7.38 -7.14 -13.52
C LYS A 92 -7.15 -6.64 -12.10
N ILE A 93 -5.93 -6.19 -11.84
CA ILE A 93 -5.51 -5.74 -10.51
C ILE A 93 -6.21 -4.43 -10.16
N LYS A 94 -6.71 -4.33 -8.93
CA LYS A 94 -7.39 -3.12 -8.42
C LYS A 94 -6.70 -2.51 -7.22
N ILE A 95 -5.74 -3.20 -6.63
CA ILE A 95 -5.03 -2.75 -5.43
C ILE A 95 -3.55 -2.59 -5.74
N GLY A 96 -2.99 -1.43 -5.39
CA GLY A 96 -1.57 -1.17 -5.51
C GLY A 96 -0.98 -0.78 -4.17
N ILE A 97 0.20 -1.30 -3.86
CA ILE A 97 0.93 -1.02 -2.63
C ILE A 97 2.19 -0.24 -3.01
N ILE A 98 2.41 0.90 -2.35
CA ILE A 98 3.54 1.78 -2.63
C ILE A 98 4.53 1.73 -1.48
N THR A 99 5.76 1.30 -1.78
CA THR A 99 6.86 1.23 -0.82
C THR A 99 8.13 1.92 -1.34
N VAL A 100 7.98 2.83 -2.30
CA VAL A 100 9.10 3.61 -2.84
C VAL A 100 9.40 4.83 -1.96
N PRO A 101 10.58 5.45 -2.11
CA PRO A 101 10.86 6.72 -1.43
C PRO A 101 9.85 7.82 -1.78
N ALA A 102 9.70 8.77 -0.86
CA ALA A 102 8.70 9.84 -0.99
C ALA A 102 8.78 10.58 -2.32
N GLU A 103 9.98 10.82 -2.82
CA GLU A 103 10.20 11.58 -4.07
C GLU A 103 9.62 10.89 -5.31
N TYR A 104 9.43 9.57 -5.26
CA TYR A 104 8.88 8.80 -6.38
C TYR A 104 7.42 8.41 -6.18
N ALA A 105 6.89 8.61 -4.98
CA ALA A 105 5.59 8.05 -4.62
C ALA A 105 4.44 8.60 -5.45
N GLN A 106 4.41 9.90 -5.73
CA GLN A 106 3.32 10.46 -6.53
C GLN A 106 3.36 9.94 -7.97
N GLY A 107 4.53 9.85 -8.58
CA GLY A 107 4.66 9.30 -9.93
C GLY A 107 4.20 7.85 -10.01
N VAL A 108 4.54 7.06 -9.02
CA VAL A 108 4.09 5.66 -8.93
C VAL A 108 2.59 5.59 -8.73
N CYS A 109 2.04 6.44 -7.88
CA CYS A 109 0.60 6.56 -7.66
C CYS A 109 -0.13 6.84 -8.98
N ASP A 110 0.35 7.83 -9.74
CA ASP A 110 -0.25 8.18 -11.01
C ASP A 110 -0.20 7.01 -12.00
N LEU A 111 0.93 6.32 -12.05
CA LEU A 111 1.10 5.15 -12.91
C LEU A 111 0.11 4.04 -12.55
N LEU A 112 -0.06 3.77 -11.26
CA LEU A 112 -1.02 2.77 -10.80
C LEU A 112 -2.45 3.13 -11.22
N ILE A 113 -2.84 4.38 -11.03
CA ILE A 113 -4.18 4.85 -11.39
C ILE A 113 -4.41 4.73 -12.90
N GLU A 114 -3.42 5.10 -13.71
CA GLU A 114 -3.48 4.95 -15.16
C GLU A 114 -3.71 3.50 -15.58
N ASN A 115 -3.26 2.55 -14.78
CA ASN A 115 -3.41 1.12 -15.08
C ASN A 115 -4.62 0.48 -14.39
N GLY A 116 -5.56 1.29 -13.93
CA GLY A 116 -6.84 0.79 -13.42
C GLY A 116 -6.89 0.47 -11.95
N ILE A 117 -5.86 0.84 -11.19
CA ILE A 117 -5.85 0.66 -9.73
C ILE A 117 -6.86 1.63 -9.11
N LEU A 118 -7.66 1.13 -8.19
CA LEU A 118 -8.71 1.88 -7.50
C LEU A 118 -8.41 2.08 -6.01
N ALA A 119 -7.56 1.27 -5.43
CA ALA A 119 -7.20 1.37 -4.02
C ALA A 119 -5.69 1.32 -3.85
N ILE A 120 -5.15 2.25 -3.09
CA ILE A 120 -3.72 2.38 -2.89
C ILE A 120 -3.40 2.30 -1.39
N TRP A 121 -2.50 1.39 -1.05
CA TRP A 121 -1.93 1.29 0.28
C TRP A 121 -0.54 1.91 0.25
N ASN A 122 -0.43 3.09 0.84
CA ASN A 122 0.77 3.91 0.71
C ASN A 122 1.63 3.86 1.97
N PHE A 123 2.84 3.34 1.83
CA PHE A 123 3.83 3.32 2.91
C PHE A 123 4.87 4.44 2.78
N ALA A 124 4.87 5.16 1.67
CA ALA A 124 5.78 6.28 1.48
C ALA A 124 5.36 7.47 2.34
N PRO A 125 6.30 8.21 2.95
CA PRO A 125 5.99 9.40 3.74
C PRO A 125 5.68 10.60 2.83
N LYS A 126 4.62 10.48 2.07
CA LYS A 126 4.22 11.46 1.06
C LYS A 126 2.70 11.52 0.98
N HIS A 127 2.15 12.71 1.06
CA HIS A 127 0.73 12.91 0.76
C HIS A 127 0.51 12.74 -0.74
N LEU A 128 -0.36 11.81 -1.10
CA LEU A 128 -0.66 11.54 -2.50
C LEU A 128 -1.88 12.32 -2.93
N ASN A 129 -1.77 12.97 -4.10
CA ASN A 129 -2.91 13.62 -4.74
C ASN A 129 -3.56 12.63 -5.69
N VAL A 130 -4.82 12.33 -5.46
CA VAL A 130 -5.56 11.36 -6.27
C VAL A 130 -6.90 11.96 -6.70
N PRO A 131 -7.44 11.53 -7.85
CA PRO A 131 -8.78 11.94 -8.25
C PRO A 131 -9.83 11.32 -7.34
N ASP A 132 -11.03 11.87 -7.40
CA ASP A 132 -12.17 11.32 -6.67
C ASP A 132 -12.43 9.87 -7.10
N GLY A 133 -12.80 9.04 -6.15
CA GLY A 133 -13.07 7.63 -6.43
C GLY A 133 -11.89 6.71 -6.19
N ILE A 134 -10.69 7.24 -5.96
CA ILE A 134 -9.53 6.44 -5.60
C ILE A 134 -9.39 6.39 -4.08
N LEU A 135 -9.34 5.18 -3.54
CA LEU A 135 -9.14 4.99 -2.11
C LEU A 135 -7.66 4.99 -1.79
N VAL A 136 -7.27 5.71 -0.73
CA VAL A 136 -5.89 5.73 -0.27
C VAL A 136 -5.85 5.47 1.24
N GLN A 137 -5.09 4.48 1.64
CA GLN A 137 -4.76 4.23 3.04
C GLN A 137 -3.28 4.52 3.22
N ASN A 138 -2.96 5.43 4.13
CA ASN A 138 -1.59 5.79 4.43
C ASN A 138 -1.11 5.09 5.69
N GLU A 139 0.10 4.55 5.63
CA GLU A 139 0.81 4.02 6.79
C GLU A 139 2.06 4.86 7.00
N ASN A 140 2.01 5.74 8.00
CA ASN A 140 3.12 6.64 8.29
C ASN A 140 3.83 6.20 9.56
N MET A 141 4.80 5.30 9.41
CA MET A 141 5.57 4.76 10.53
C MET A 141 6.40 5.84 11.23
N ALA A 142 6.93 6.79 10.46
CA ALA A 142 7.74 7.87 11.04
C ALA A 142 6.90 8.78 11.96
N ALA A 143 5.69 9.13 11.53
CA ALA A 143 4.78 9.93 12.35
C ALA A 143 4.34 9.18 13.60
N SER A 144 4.08 7.89 13.47
CA SER A 144 3.71 7.05 14.62
C SER A 144 4.85 6.99 15.65
N LEU A 145 6.08 6.81 15.18
CA LEU A 145 7.24 6.81 16.05
C LEU A 145 7.46 8.17 16.72
N ALA A 146 7.34 9.26 15.96
CA ALA A 146 7.48 10.61 16.50
C ALA A 146 6.45 10.88 17.59
N LEU A 147 5.21 10.44 17.39
CA LEU A 147 4.15 10.60 18.39
C LEU A 147 4.45 9.79 19.65
N LEU A 148 4.93 8.56 19.50
CA LEU A 148 5.34 7.74 20.65
C LEU A 148 6.46 8.42 21.45
N CYS A 149 7.48 8.93 20.77
CA CYS A 149 8.60 9.62 21.40
C CYS A 149 8.13 10.88 22.14
N LYS A 150 7.20 11.62 21.54
CA LYS A 150 6.62 12.81 22.19
C LYS A 150 5.92 12.42 23.48
N HIS A 151 5.08 11.40 23.45
CA HIS A 151 4.36 10.95 24.64
C HIS A 151 5.31 10.43 25.72
N LEU A 152 6.37 9.73 25.32
CA LEU A 152 7.37 9.27 26.27
C LEU A 152 8.08 10.44 26.95
N ASN A 153 8.50 11.44 26.19
CA ASN A 153 9.17 12.62 26.72
C ASN A 153 8.26 13.40 27.68
N GLU A 154 7.00 13.56 27.36
CA GLU A 154 6.02 14.21 28.23
C GLU A 154 5.87 13.45 29.56
N ARG A 155 5.83 12.13 29.50
CA ARG A 155 5.74 11.29 30.69
C ARG A 155 6.98 11.44 31.57
N MET A 156 8.16 11.43 30.96
CA MET A 156 9.41 11.57 31.70
C MET A 156 9.56 12.94 32.33
N GLN A 157 9.15 14.00 31.63
CA GLN A 157 9.13 15.36 32.20
C GLN A 157 8.15 15.47 33.36
N GLY A 158 6.99 14.81 33.25
CA GLY A 158 6.02 14.80 34.35
C GLY A 158 6.52 14.09 35.61
N GLN A 159 7.44 13.14 35.46
CA GLN A 159 8.04 12.44 36.60
C GLN A 159 9.14 13.23 37.27
N GLU A 160 9.75 14.19 36.59
CA GLU A 160 10.79 15.04 37.12
C GLU A 160 10.22 16.25 37.89
N GLY A 161 8.95 16.51 37.67
CA GLY A 161 8.23 17.58 38.38
C GLY A 161 7.57 17.09 39.69
#